data_a199074e38c31f4b8a42d7f0cd899170
#
_entry.id   a199074e38c31f4b8a42d7f0cd899170
#
_cell.length_a   1.000
_cell.length_b   1.000
_cell.length_c   1.000
_cell.angle_alpha   90.00
_cell.angle_beta   90.00
_cell.angle_gamma   90.00
#
_symmetry.space_group_name_H-M   'P 1'
#
loop_
_entity.id
_entity.type
_entity.pdbx_description
1 polymer ?
#
loop_
_entity_poly.entity_id
_entity_poly.type
_entity_poly.pdbx_seq_one_letter_code
_entity_poly.pdbx_strand_id
1 'polypeptide(L)'
;MDLPMLEKKHIPSVMSDLRYEIVEVPANIKQCSGIQIYGRRIKSVIFTTDVSIIANNNADAVLAVYPFTPNPAILKSIMQVASVPVFAGVGGGLTKGDRSGNMSLFAESEGAFAVVVNGPTDVP
;
A
#
# COMPACT_ATOMS: atom_id res chain seq x y z
N MET A 1 -2.14 -17.10 -34.29
CA MET A 1 -1.35 -16.97 -34.56
C MET A 1 -0.59 -17.53 -34.16
N ASP A 2 -0.54 -18.05 -34.26
CA ASP A 2 0.28 -18.51 -34.12
C ASP A 2 1.08 -18.35 -34.11
N LEU A 3 1.14 -18.18 -34.20
CA LEU A 3 2.03 -17.86 -34.32
C LEU A 3 2.91 -18.31 -34.48
N PRO A 4 3.07 -18.55 -35.01
CA PRO A 4 3.95 -19.05 -35.18
C PRO A 4 4.82 -18.96 -35.10
N MET A 5 4.83 -18.95 -35.24
CA MET A 5 5.67 -18.97 -35.15
C MET A 5 6.29 -18.61 -34.65
N LEU A 6 5.84 -18.51 -34.54
CA LEU A 6 6.56 -18.05 -34.04
C LEU A 6 7.42 -18.49 -33.38
N GLU A 7 7.81 -19.04 -33.59
CA GLU A 7 8.71 -19.37 -33.16
C GLU A 7 9.55 -19.12 -32.70
N LYS A 8 9.62 -19.05 -32.75
CA LYS A 8 10.40 -18.90 -32.43
C LYS A 8 11.22 -18.02 -32.06
N LYS A 9 10.81 -17.57 -32.22
CA LYS A 9 11.47 -16.45 -31.66
C LYS A 9 11.77 -16.71 -30.21
N HIS A 10 12.99 -16.48 -29.80
CA HIS A 10 13.41 -16.73 -28.43
C HIS A 10 13.06 -15.54 -27.55
N ILE A 11 12.28 -15.76 -26.55
CA ILE A 11 11.94 -14.72 -25.59
C ILE A 11 12.77 -14.95 -24.35
N PRO A 12 13.61 -13.98 -23.95
CA PRO A 12 14.40 -14.16 -22.74
C PRO A 12 13.53 -14.34 -21.53
N SER A 13 14.06 -15.04 -20.58
CA SER A 13 13.35 -15.35 -19.36
C SER A 13 13.42 -14.21 -18.37
N VAL A 14 13.08 -13.01 -18.82
CA VAL A 14 13.17 -11.83 -17.96
C VAL A 14 12.05 -11.73 -16.97
N MET A 15 11.07 -12.57 -17.12
CA MET A 15 9.86 -12.44 -16.36
C MET A 15 9.86 -13.24 -15.09
N SER A 16 10.84 -14.11 -14.89
CA SER A 16 10.75 -15.07 -13.81
C SER A 16 10.57 -14.40 -12.46
N ASP A 17 11.41 -13.42 -12.13
CA ASP A 17 11.37 -12.84 -10.80
C ASP A 17 10.24 -11.84 -10.64
N LEU A 18 10.04 -10.98 -11.61
CA LEU A 18 9.04 -9.94 -11.48
C LEU A 18 7.65 -10.42 -11.85
N ARG A 19 7.57 -11.53 -12.58
CA ARG A 19 6.30 -11.97 -13.09
C ARG A 19 5.62 -13.00 -12.21
N TYR A 20 6.40 -13.83 -11.54
CA TYR A 20 5.86 -14.94 -10.76
C TYR A 20 6.06 -14.79 -9.27
N GLU A 21 6.78 -13.77 -8.85
CA GLU A 21 7.08 -13.59 -7.45
C GLU A 21 6.50 -12.29 -6.95
N ILE A 22 6.20 -12.27 -5.68
CA ILE A 22 5.72 -11.07 -5.03
C ILE A 22 6.92 -10.24 -4.57
N VAL A 23 6.66 -8.99 -4.22
CA VAL A 23 7.66 -8.15 -3.58
C VAL A 23 7.81 -8.63 -2.15
N GLU A 24 9.04 -8.99 -1.75
CA GLU A 24 9.28 -9.58 -0.45
C GLU A 24 10.05 -8.63 0.44
N VAL A 25 9.62 -8.55 1.69
CA VAL A 25 10.40 -7.86 2.70
C VAL A 25 11.57 -8.76 3.12
N PRO A 26 12.68 -8.17 3.62
CA PRO A 26 13.79 -8.99 4.08
C PRO A 26 13.34 -9.99 5.15
N ALA A 27 13.80 -11.22 5.03
CA ALA A 27 13.33 -12.29 5.91
C ALA A 27 13.65 -12.01 7.39
N ASN A 28 14.78 -11.36 7.68
CA ASN A 28 15.17 -11.11 9.05
C ASN A 28 14.30 -10.07 9.75
N ILE A 29 13.43 -9.38 9.01
CA ILE A 29 12.52 -8.42 9.62
C ILE A 29 11.56 -9.11 10.56
N LYS A 30 11.31 -10.39 10.35
CA LYS A 30 10.41 -11.16 11.19
C LYS A 30 10.94 -11.38 12.60
N GLN A 31 12.22 -11.12 12.80
CA GLN A 31 12.83 -11.22 14.13
C GLN A 31 12.60 -9.98 14.98
N CYS A 32 12.08 -8.91 14.38
CA CYS A 32 11.76 -7.68 15.11
C CYS A 32 10.53 -7.92 15.97
N SER A 33 10.42 -7.12 17.04
CA SER A 33 9.23 -7.19 17.90
C SER A 33 8.00 -6.66 17.22
N GLY A 34 8.15 -5.61 16.42
CA GLY A 34 7.03 -4.97 15.77
C GLY A 34 6.14 -4.19 16.73
N ILE A 35 4.97 -3.86 16.25
CA ILE A 35 3.95 -3.22 17.08
C ILE A 35 2.69 -4.08 17.02
N GLN A 36 1.82 -3.88 18.01
CA GLN A 36 0.57 -4.62 18.03
C GLN A 36 -0.58 -3.63 18.06
N ILE A 37 -1.48 -3.75 17.08
CA ILE A 37 -2.63 -2.87 16.95
C ILE A 37 -3.85 -3.76 16.75
N TYR A 38 -4.83 -3.63 17.63
CA TYR A 38 -6.06 -4.41 17.59
C TYR A 38 -5.78 -5.92 17.51
N GLY A 39 -4.81 -6.37 18.30
CA GLY A 39 -4.47 -7.79 18.35
C GLY A 39 -3.63 -8.28 17.18
N ARG A 40 -3.30 -7.44 16.23
CA ARG A 40 -2.50 -7.82 15.07
C ARG A 40 -1.08 -7.32 15.26
N ARG A 41 -0.12 -8.23 15.11
CA ARG A 41 1.30 -7.88 15.21
C ARG A 41 1.81 -7.46 13.85
N ILE A 42 2.37 -6.25 13.78
CA ILE A 42 2.89 -5.68 12.54
C ILE A 42 4.39 -5.49 12.70
N LYS A 43 5.15 -6.25 11.93
CA LYS A 43 6.62 -6.21 11.96
C LYS A 43 7.19 -5.58 10.71
N SER A 44 6.40 -5.46 9.65
CA SER A 44 6.88 -4.90 8.39
C SER A 44 5.80 -4.05 7.76
N VAL A 45 6.21 -2.94 7.17
CA VAL A 45 5.30 -2.03 6.47
C VAL A 45 5.94 -1.68 5.15
N ILE A 46 5.19 -1.82 4.07
CA ILE A 46 5.67 -1.39 2.78
C ILE A 46 5.07 -0.01 2.48
N PHE A 47 5.94 0.92 2.09
CA PHE A 47 5.55 2.30 1.84
C PHE A 47 5.36 2.47 0.34
N THR A 48 4.12 2.43 -0.12
CA THR A 48 3.85 2.51 -1.55
C THR A 48 2.39 2.87 -1.79
N THR A 49 2.12 3.46 -2.95
CA THR A 49 0.77 3.63 -3.46
C THR A 49 0.61 2.91 -4.79
N ASP A 50 1.59 2.13 -5.20
CA ASP A 50 1.52 1.34 -6.42
C ASP A 50 0.59 0.16 -6.17
N VAL A 51 -0.56 0.14 -6.85
CA VAL A 51 -1.57 -0.88 -6.59
C VAL A 51 -1.07 -2.29 -6.94
N SER A 52 -0.18 -2.42 -7.90
CA SER A 52 0.35 -3.74 -8.24
C SER A 52 1.27 -4.27 -7.14
N ILE A 53 2.03 -3.39 -6.51
CA ILE A 53 2.86 -3.79 -5.36
C ILE A 53 1.98 -4.07 -4.15
N ILE A 54 0.97 -3.25 -3.93
CA ILE A 54 0.05 -3.44 -2.80
C ILE A 54 -0.63 -4.80 -2.90
N ALA A 55 -0.99 -5.21 -4.10
CA ALA A 55 -1.65 -6.50 -4.31
C ALA A 55 -0.67 -7.68 -4.22
N ASN A 56 0.63 -7.44 -4.33
CA ASN A 56 1.61 -8.51 -4.49
C ASN A 56 2.84 -8.28 -3.61
N ASN A 57 2.66 -8.39 -2.32
CA ASN A 57 3.78 -8.27 -1.38
C ASN A 57 3.48 -9.11 -0.15
N ASN A 58 4.52 -9.37 0.66
CA ASN A 58 4.37 -10.13 1.88
C ASN A 58 4.61 -9.31 3.15
N ALA A 59 4.52 -7.99 3.04
CA ALA A 59 4.59 -7.15 4.22
C ALA A 59 3.34 -7.34 5.08
N ASP A 60 3.45 -7.00 6.36
CA ASP A 60 2.32 -7.13 7.29
C ASP A 60 1.31 -6.02 7.10
N ALA A 61 1.70 -4.90 6.54
CA ALA A 61 0.83 -3.76 6.33
C ALA A 61 1.36 -2.88 5.21
N VAL A 62 0.50 -2.00 4.71
CA VAL A 62 0.85 -1.03 3.69
C VAL A 62 0.68 0.37 4.26
N LEU A 63 1.67 1.22 4.05
CA LEU A 63 1.59 2.64 4.39
C LEU A 63 1.38 3.39 3.08
N ALA A 64 0.16 3.85 2.85
CA ALA A 64 -0.24 4.47 1.59
C ALA A 64 -0.30 5.98 1.77
N VAL A 65 0.85 6.62 1.59
CA VAL A 65 1.01 8.06 1.71
C VAL A 65 1.70 8.57 0.46
N TYR A 66 1.24 9.68 -0.07
CA TYR A 66 1.84 10.27 -1.25
C TYR A 66 1.85 11.79 -1.11
N PRO A 67 2.68 12.50 -1.91
CA PRO A 67 2.95 13.92 -1.67
C PRO A 67 1.88 14.86 -2.20
N PHE A 68 0.75 14.36 -2.62
CA PHE A 68 -0.33 15.18 -3.15
C PHE A 68 -1.52 15.15 -2.20
N THR A 69 -2.48 16.02 -2.46
CA THR A 69 -3.71 16.04 -1.67
C THR A 69 -4.39 14.68 -1.71
N PRO A 70 -4.75 14.12 -0.56
CA PRO A 70 -5.44 12.83 -0.53
C PRO A 70 -6.70 12.85 -1.39
N ASN A 71 -6.92 11.75 -2.07
CA ASN A 71 -7.99 11.63 -3.06
C ASN A 71 -8.80 10.36 -2.77
N PRO A 72 -10.13 10.49 -2.60
CA PRO A 72 -10.97 9.33 -2.31
C PRO A 72 -10.87 8.22 -3.35
N ALA A 73 -10.77 8.56 -4.63
CA ALA A 73 -10.69 7.55 -5.68
C ALA A 73 -9.41 6.73 -5.59
N ILE A 74 -8.30 7.40 -5.25
CA ILE A 74 -7.02 6.70 -5.08
C ILE A 74 -7.10 5.76 -3.89
N LEU A 75 -7.61 6.23 -2.78
CA LEU A 75 -7.73 5.40 -1.59
C LEU A 75 -8.64 4.21 -1.86
N LYS A 76 -9.76 4.43 -2.52
CA LYS A 76 -10.68 3.34 -2.85
C LYS A 76 -9.99 2.28 -3.70
N SER A 77 -9.18 2.70 -4.67
CA SER A 77 -8.43 1.77 -5.52
C SER A 77 -7.45 0.95 -4.70
N ILE A 78 -6.75 1.58 -3.77
CA ILE A 78 -5.81 0.90 -2.91
C ILE A 78 -6.54 -0.13 -2.04
N MET A 79 -7.64 0.27 -1.46
CA MET A 79 -8.40 -0.63 -0.58
C MET A 79 -8.98 -1.82 -1.33
N GLN A 80 -9.28 -1.65 -2.61
CA GLN A 80 -9.81 -2.75 -3.41
C GLN A 80 -8.79 -3.86 -3.67
N VAL A 81 -7.51 -3.51 -3.71
CA VAL A 81 -6.47 -4.50 -4.04
C VAL A 81 -5.71 -5.00 -2.82
N ALA A 82 -5.78 -4.29 -1.70
CA ALA A 82 -5.00 -4.65 -0.52
C ALA A 82 -5.58 -5.86 0.18
N SER A 83 -4.71 -6.81 0.54
CA SER A 83 -5.09 -7.97 1.32
C SER A 83 -4.54 -7.90 2.74
N VAL A 84 -3.84 -6.82 3.07
CA VAL A 84 -3.28 -6.59 4.40
C VAL A 84 -3.76 -5.23 4.89
N PRO A 85 -3.60 -4.94 6.18
CA PRO A 85 -4.02 -3.65 6.72
C PRO A 85 -3.38 -2.49 5.99
N VAL A 86 -4.16 -1.44 5.76
CA VAL A 86 -3.70 -0.23 5.10
C VAL A 86 -3.73 0.93 6.08
N PHE A 87 -2.60 1.61 6.19
CA PHE A 87 -2.46 2.87 6.91
C PHE A 87 -2.60 3.96 5.85
N ALA A 88 -3.71 4.68 5.88
CA ALA A 88 -4.05 5.61 4.80
C ALA A 88 -3.64 7.02 5.13
N GLY A 89 -2.94 7.69 4.23
CA GLY A 89 -2.60 9.10 4.37
C GLY A 89 -3.81 9.97 4.17
N VAL A 90 -4.12 10.82 5.14
CA VAL A 90 -5.32 11.64 5.10
C VAL A 90 -5.02 13.13 5.23
N GLY A 91 -3.75 13.54 5.42
CA GLY A 91 -3.45 14.95 5.52
C GLY A 91 -2.05 15.23 5.97
N GLY A 92 -1.77 16.53 6.10
CA GLY A 92 -0.47 17.06 6.46
C GLY A 92 -0.12 18.19 5.51
N GLY A 93 0.74 19.09 5.94
CA GLY A 93 1.09 20.25 5.13
C GLY A 93 -0.14 21.07 4.78
N LEU A 94 -0.51 21.07 3.51
CA LEU A 94 -1.65 21.87 3.04
C LEU A 94 -3.01 21.21 3.30
N THR A 95 -3.04 19.91 3.54
CA THR A 95 -4.28 19.18 3.81
C THR A 95 -4.42 18.99 5.30
N LYS A 96 -5.30 19.75 5.93
CA LYS A 96 -5.46 19.73 7.37
C LYS A 96 -6.87 20.15 7.75
N GLY A 97 -7.16 20.10 9.04
CA GLY A 97 -8.46 20.52 9.57
C GLY A 97 -9.58 19.65 9.07
N ASP A 98 -10.67 20.29 8.64
CA ASP A 98 -11.86 19.57 8.20
C ASP A 98 -11.58 18.62 7.04
N ARG A 99 -10.68 19.00 6.15
CA ARG A 99 -10.35 18.15 5.02
C ARG A 99 -9.71 16.85 5.49
N SER A 100 -8.77 16.93 6.42
CA SER A 100 -8.17 15.72 7.00
C SER A 100 -9.20 14.91 7.76
N GLY A 101 -10.08 15.58 8.51
CA GLY A 101 -11.13 14.89 9.24
C GLY A 101 -12.07 14.13 8.31
N ASN A 102 -12.48 14.77 7.22
CA ASN A 102 -13.37 14.13 6.26
C ASN A 102 -12.71 12.96 5.56
N MET A 103 -11.43 13.11 5.22
CA MET A 103 -10.68 12.00 4.62
C MET A 103 -10.51 10.84 5.60
N SER A 104 -10.36 11.15 6.89
CA SER A 104 -10.26 10.11 7.91
C SER A 104 -11.56 9.30 8.01
N LEU A 105 -12.69 9.98 7.98
CA LEU A 105 -13.98 9.29 8.00
C LEU A 105 -14.18 8.45 6.75
N PHE A 106 -13.78 8.97 5.60
CA PHE A 106 -13.88 8.21 4.37
C PHE A 106 -12.97 6.98 4.43
N ALA A 107 -11.75 7.15 4.92
CA ALA A 107 -10.80 6.04 5.03
C ALA A 107 -11.37 4.94 5.94
N GLU A 108 -11.97 5.33 7.05
CA GLU A 108 -12.58 4.37 7.95
C GLU A 108 -13.70 3.62 7.24
N SER A 109 -14.54 4.33 6.50
CA SER A 109 -15.66 3.71 5.81
C SER A 109 -15.19 2.73 4.73
N GLU A 110 -14.01 2.92 4.17
CA GLU A 110 -13.44 2.02 3.19
C GLU A 110 -12.66 0.86 3.83
N GLY A 111 -12.55 0.84 5.15
CA GLY A 111 -11.89 -0.26 5.84
C GLY A 111 -10.42 -0.05 6.14
N ALA A 112 -9.93 1.17 6.08
CA ALA A 112 -8.54 1.43 6.44
C ALA A 112 -8.30 1.06 7.90
N PHE A 113 -7.11 0.51 8.18
CA PHE A 113 -6.76 0.05 9.51
C PHE A 113 -6.41 1.22 10.43
N ALA A 114 -5.82 2.26 9.86
CA ALA A 114 -5.41 3.46 10.57
C ALA A 114 -5.22 4.58 9.56
N VAL A 115 -5.10 5.79 10.05
CA VAL A 115 -4.83 6.96 9.20
C VAL A 115 -3.49 7.56 9.61
N VAL A 116 -2.86 8.24 8.65
CA VAL A 116 -1.56 8.86 8.83
C VAL A 116 -1.68 10.33 8.47
N VAL A 117 -1.20 11.18 9.35
CA VAL A 117 -1.06 12.61 9.05
C VAL A 117 0.40 12.98 9.13
N ASN A 118 0.85 13.74 8.14
CA ASN A 118 2.20 14.28 8.16
C ASN A 118 2.18 15.63 8.87
N GLY A 119 3.07 15.77 9.81
CA GLY A 119 3.23 17.06 10.48
C GLY A 119 4.09 18.01 9.66
N PRO A 120 3.96 19.31 9.88
CA PRO A 120 3.03 19.91 10.82
C PRO A 120 1.60 19.93 10.25
N THR A 121 0.66 19.65 11.12
CA THR A 121 -0.75 19.71 10.74
C THR A 121 -1.55 19.97 12.01
N ASP A 122 -2.73 20.57 11.82
CA ASP A 122 -3.62 20.77 12.95
C ASP A 122 -4.35 19.48 13.23
N VAL A 123 -4.59 19.23 14.51
CA VAL A 123 -5.40 18.06 14.89
C VAL A 123 -6.84 18.39 14.56
N PRO A 124 -7.49 17.54 13.77
CA PRO A 124 -8.89 17.78 13.41
C PRO A 124 -9.84 17.67 14.59
#